data_e03ab5edbc2ba5e03e35d5e2050fce58
#
_entry.id   e03ab5edbc2ba5e03e35d5e2050fce58
#
_cell.length_a   1.000
_cell.length_b   1.000
_cell.length_c   1.000
_cell.angle_alpha   90.00
_cell.angle_beta   90.00
_cell.angle_gamma   90.00
#
_symmetry.space_group_name_H-M   'P 1'
#
loop_
_entity.id
_entity.type
_entity.pdbx_description
1 polymer ?
#
loop_
_entity_poly.entity_id
_entity_poly.type
_entity_poly.pdbx_seq_one_letter_code
_entity_poly.pdbx_strand_id
1 'polypeptide(L)'
;DELHYQAPQIPSDVDWETLEAGADVLVRGMGLNAFDLLAQLTQGRGGVYRRTGDGPGRALRYEPSGDEPRLHLMSRRGIPYLPKAEVDAFVPRGVTLSYLSDAAVDALAARHGALDLAEHLWPLLHRDVVRHYYATLVRAQPEILGGPVEARRFLGELVGQLEEAGRGAPVTSAHAEELLQRYAPGRRFLDILAYGSPFEDAVFASHEDYQRAVADLMEQACVEAALGEESPFMMAVGALHAGRLRIKAWIAEGRIAEASRIRDVQGWFEPLAEGLASGPPLWRVEQMLAVHRAGLLTWAGPAPVVEAEDHGFTARSPQVGAQDSLEPAVVEGAWLVEAMMPPNRVQAAASPLVRQMLADGVAAAGTWEDEEGVRVPATGFDVTARPYRLRASDGTVHADVFVLGLQLSGVQWGTAIAAEAGADPAGRALFLADADAAAAAVLAG
;
A
#
# COMPACT_ATOMS: atom_id res chain seq x y z
N ASP A 1 21.58 -6.61 30.11
CA ASP A 1 20.16 -6.87 29.80
C ASP A 1 20.05 -7.15 28.31
N GLU A 2 19.25 -8.13 27.92
CA GLU A 2 19.14 -8.59 26.55
C GLU A 2 18.17 -7.65 25.78
N LEU A 3 18.54 -7.20 24.58
CA LEU A 3 17.67 -6.36 23.75
C LEU A 3 16.48 -7.19 23.21
N HIS A 4 15.28 -6.68 23.34
CA HIS A 4 14.07 -7.35 22.85
C HIS A 4 13.75 -6.92 21.40
N TYR A 5 14.17 -7.75 20.44
CA TYR A 5 13.94 -7.52 19.03
C TYR A 5 13.08 -8.62 18.41
N GLN A 6 11.93 -8.24 17.86
CA GLN A 6 11.07 -9.12 17.10
C GLN A 6 11.26 -8.85 15.60
N ALA A 7 11.87 -9.79 14.90
CA ALA A 7 12.07 -9.72 13.45
C ALA A 7 10.73 -9.80 12.69
N PRO A 8 10.69 -9.38 11.41
CA PRO A 8 9.49 -9.47 10.58
C PRO A 8 8.84 -10.84 10.62
N GLN A 9 7.57 -10.89 11.01
CA GLN A 9 6.77 -12.12 11.11
C GLN A 9 5.28 -11.77 11.08
N ILE A 10 4.43 -12.80 10.83
CA ILE A 10 2.98 -12.65 10.97
C ILE A 10 2.68 -12.51 12.48
N PRO A 11 2.00 -11.45 12.93
CA PRO A 11 1.79 -11.20 14.37
C PRO A 11 1.11 -12.34 15.12
N SER A 12 0.24 -13.11 14.45
CA SER A 12 -0.42 -14.28 15.05
C SER A 12 0.50 -15.47 15.34
N ASP A 13 1.70 -15.49 14.76
CA ASP A 13 2.66 -16.57 14.93
C ASP A 13 3.71 -16.24 15.99
N VAL A 14 3.62 -15.06 16.62
CA VAL A 14 4.50 -14.58 17.67
C VAL A 14 3.87 -14.79 19.04
N ASP A 15 4.66 -15.32 19.97
CA ASP A 15 4.28 -15.38 21.38
C ASP A 15 4.54 -14.03 22.06
N TRP A 16 3.46 -13.33 22.39
CA TRP A 16 3.50 -12.02 23.06
C TRP A 16 3.40 -12.10 24.57
N GLU A 17 3.42 -13.30 25.20
CA GLU A 17 3.31 -13.45 26.66
C GLU A 17 4.51 -12.84 27.40
N THR A 18 5.68 -12.81 26.75
CA THR A 18 6.90 -12.22 27.33
C THR A 18 6.92 -10.69 27.31
N LEU A 19 6.01 -10.05 26.56
CA LEU A 19 5.90 -8.59 26.51
C LEU A 19 5.10 -8.08 27.71
N GLU A 20 5.78 -7.38 28.61
CA GLU A 20 5.20 -6.91 29.86
C GLU A 20 4.15 -5.82 29.69
N ALA A 21 3.18 -5.77 30.60
CA ALA A 21 2.20 -4.70 30.69
C ALA A 21 2.87 -3.34 30.90
N GLY A 22 2.43 -2.32 30.16
CA GLY A 22 2.98 -0.97 30.24
C GLY A 22 4.37 -0.78 29.65
N ALA A 23 4.99 -1.82 29.06
CA ALA A 23 6.26 -1.68 28.35
C ALA A 23 6.10 -0.76 27.14
N ASP A 24 7.13 0.05 26.87
CA ASP A 24 7.19 0.87 25.64
C ASP A 24 7.76 0.03 24.48
N VAL A 25 7.00 -0.03 23.39
CA VAL A 25 7.29 -0.85 22.23
C VAL A 25 7.40 0.03 20.98
N LEU A 26 8.58 0.11 20.38
CA LEU A 26 8.76 0.70 19.08
C LEU A 26 8.26 -0.28 18.00
N VAL A 27 7.34 0.15 17.16
CA VAL A 27 6.76 -0.68 16.09
C VAL A 27 7.11 -0.10 14.74
N ARG A 28 8.00 -0.77 14.00
CA ARG A 28 8.39 -0.35 12.65
C ARG A 28 7.52 -1.05 11.61
N GLY A 29 6.71 -0.26 10.93
CA GLY A 29 5.68 -0.65 9.98
C GLY A 29 4.30 -0.15 10.43
N MET A 30 3.55 0.44 9.50
CA MET A 30 2.19 0.96 9.75
C MET A 30 1.20 0.46 8.68
N GLY A 31 1.51 -0.71 8.09
CA GLY A 31 0.62 -1.45 7.19
C GLY A 31 -0.29 -2.42 7.96
N LEU A 32 -0.85 -3.42 7.25
CA LEU A 32 -1.84 -4.36 7.82
C LEU A 32 -1.32 -5.13 9.04
N ASN A 33 -0.04 -5.54 9.04
CA ASN A 33 0.55 -6.25 10.19
C ASN A 33 0.53 -5.41 11.47
N ALA A 34 0.68 -4.08 11.37
CA ALA A 34 0.58 -3.21 12.53
C ALA A 34 -0.85 -3.19 13.12
N PHE A 35 -1.88 -3.27 12.28
CA PHE A 35 -3.27 -3.37 12.75
C PHE A 35 -3.57 -4.72 13.40
N ASP A 36 -2.98 -5.81 12.89
CA ASP A 36 -3.12 -7.14 13.50
C ASP A 36 -2.37 -7.20 14.85
N LEU A 37 -1.16 -6.66 14.91
CA LEU A 37 -0.39 -6.50 16.14
C LEU A 37 -1.18 -5.68 17.18
N LEU A 38 -1.73 -4.54 16.77
CA LEU A 38 -2.56 -3.69 17.62
C LEU A 38 -3.73 -4.48 18.23
N ALA A 39 -4.43 -5.29 17.43
CA ALA A 39 -5.56 -6.08 17.90
C ALA A 39 -5.13 -7.10 18.97
N GLN A 40 -3.99 -7.76 18.78
CA GLN A 40 -3.46 -8.74 19.74
C GLN A 40 -3.00 -8.10 21.04
N LEU A 41 -2.31 -6.96 20.95
CA LEU A 41 -1.74 -6.27 22.11
C LEU A 41 -2.75 -5.36 22.85
N THR A 42 -3.96 -5.22 22.33
CA THR A 42 -5.05 -4.45 22.97
C THR A 42 -6.24 -5.36 23.32
N GLN A 43 -7.13 -5.62 22.37
CA GLN A 43 -8.30 -6.48 22.57
C GLN A 43 -7.90 -7.90 22.98
N GLY A 44 -6.82 -8.45 22.43
CA GLY A 44 -6.25 -9.76 22.81
C GLY A 44 -5.76 -9.80 24.24
N ARG A 45 -5.48 -8.65 24.86
CA ARG A 45 -5.11 -8.50 26.28
C ARG A 45 -6.28 -8.05 27.18
N GLY A 46 -7.51 -8.19 26.70
CA GLY A 46 -8.72 -7.96 27.50
C GLY A 46 -9.29 -6.55 27.42
N GLY A 47 -8.68 -5.62 26.71
CA GLY A 47 -9.24 -4.30 26.48
C GLY A 47 -10.49 -4.33 25.63
N VAL A 48 -11.38 -3.35 25.78
CA VAL A 48 -12.72 -3.36 25.19
C VAL A 48 -12.99 -2.07 24.41
N TYR A 49 -13.50 -2.23 23.19
CA TYR A 49 -14.01 -1.10 22.40
C TYR A 49 -15.50 -0.88 22.69
N ARG A 50 -15.88 0.37 22.97
CA ARG A 50 -17.25 0.82 23.16
C ARG A 50 -17.64 1.80 22.07
N ARG A 51 -18.80 1.56 21.43
CA ARG A 51 -19.33 2.53 20.47
C ARG A 51 -19.89 3.75 21.20
N THR A 52 -19.48 4.94 20.78
CA THR A 52 -19.90 6.23 21.36
C THR A 52 -20.96 6.94 20.53
N GLY A 53 -21.06 6.61 19.23
CA GLY A 53 -21.99 7.25 18.32
C GLY A 53 -21.52 8.59 17.73
N ASP A 54 -20.26 8.97 17.94
CA ASP A 54 -19.71 10.28 17.53
C ASP A 54 -19.35 10.38 16.02
N GLY A 55 -19.76 9.42 15.19
CA GLY A 55 -19.50 9.41 13.75
C GLY A 55 -18.16 8.79 13.35
N PRO A 56 -17.87 8.71 12.02
CA PRO A 56 -16.67 8.07 11.50
C PRO A 56 -15.38 8.66 12.12
N GLY A 57 -14.42 7.79 12.45
CA GLY A 57 -13.16 8.15 13.10
C GLY A 57 -13.27 8.41 14.60
N ARG A 58 -14.47 8.70 15.11
CA ARG A 58 -14.77 8.96 16.54
C ARG A 58 -15.80 8.02 17.13
N ALA A 59 -16.25 7.04 16.36
CA ALA A 59 -17.31 6.13 16.74
C ALA A 59 -16.96 5.20 17.90
N LEU A 60 -15.68 5.06 18.25
CA LEU A 60 -15.19 4.13 19.24
C LEU A 60 -14.43 4.83 20.38
N ARG A 61 -14.62 4.33 21.59
CA ARG A 61 -13.76 4.56 22.76
C ARG A 61 -13.13 3.24 23.16
N TYR A 62 -11.85 3.27 23.54
CA TYR A 62 -11.15 2.13 24.08
C TYR A 62 -11.10 2.21 25.61
N GLU A 63 -11.41 1.09 26.28
CA GLU A 63 -11.31 0.90 27.72
C GLU A 63 -10.18 -0.11 27.98
N PRO A 64 -9.01 0.35 28.47
CA PRO A 64 -7.88 -0.52 28.74
C PRO A 64 -8.18 -1.56 29.83
N SER A 65 -7.58 -2.75 29.70
CA SER A 65 -7.56 -3.77 30.76
C SER A 65 -6.50 -3.46 31.84
N GLY A 66 -5.43 -2.76 31.45
CA GLY A 66 -4.22 -2.53 32.24
C GLY A 66 -3.06 -3.46 31.91
N ASP A 67 -3.30 -4.45 31.02
CA ASP A 67 -2.27 -5.40 30.57
C ASP A 67 -1.64 -5.02 29.21
N GLU A 68 -2.07 -3.90 28.63
CA GLU A 68 -1.55 -3.44 27.35
C GLU A 68 -0.15 -2.81 27.47
N PRO A 69 0.73 -2.99 26.47
CA PRO A 69 1.92 -2.16 26.31
C PRO A 69 1.56 -0.79 25.75
N ARG A 70 2.50 0.15 25.76
CA ARG A 70 2.42 1.40 25.02
C ARG A 70 3.11 1.23 23.66
N LEU A 71 2.39 1.51 22.57
CA LEU A 71 2.86 1.31 21.20
C LEU A 71 3.29 2.62 20.55
N HIS A 72 4.48 2.64 19.98
CA HIS A 72 5.03 3.79 19.25
C HIS A 72 5.27 3.39 17.80
N LEU A 73 4.29 3.67 16.94
CA LEU A 73 4.29 3.25 15.55
C LEU A 73 5.14 4.19 14.68
N MET A 74 5.85 3.64 13.73
CA MET A 74 6.68 4.41 12.80
C MET A 74 6.75 3.81 11.41
N SER A 75 6.92 4.66 10.41
CA SER A 75 7.19 4.24 9.03
C SER A 75 7.89 5.36 8.25
N ARG A 76 8.42 5.02 7.07
CA ARG A 76 9.01 6.02 6.18
C ARG A 76 8.01 7.15 5.83
N ARG A 77 6.74 6.80 5.58
CA ARG A 77 5.69 7.77 5.22
C ARG A 77 5.17 8.59 6.40
N GLY A 78 5.40 8.14 7.63
CA GLY A 78 4.91 8.79 8.84
C GLY A 78 3.40 8.68 9.07
N ILE A 79 2.68 7.88 8.28
CA ILE A 79 1.24 7.65 8.47
C ILE A 79 0.89 6.16 8.33
N PRO A 80 -0.16 5.68 9.02
CA PRO A 80 -0.75 4.37 8.79
C PRO A 80 -1.34 4.24 7.39
N TYR A 81 -1.60 3.01 6.95
CA TYR A 81 -2.43 2.78 5.76
C TYR A 81 -3.82 3.37 5.96
N LEU A 82 -4.31 4.07 4.92
CA LEU A 82 -5.63 4.67 4.96
C LEU A 82 -6.73 3.60 4.91
N PRO A 83 -7.91 3.83 5.52
CA PRO A 83 -9.02 2.88 5.50
C PRO A 83 -9.54 2.69 4.07
N LYS A 84 -10.01 1.49 3.78
CA LYS A 84 -10.77 1.22 2.54
C LYS A 84 -12.12 1.90 2.58
N ALA A 85 -12.61 2.31 1.41
CA ALA A 85 -13.99 2.77 1.26
C ALA A 85 -15.00 1.70 1.70
N GLU A 86 -16.06 2.11 2.37
CA GLU A 86 -17.21 1.24 2.67
C GLU A 86 -18.08 1.09 1.43
N VAL A 87 -17.79 0.08 0.63
CA VAL A 87 -18.50 -0.26 -0.61
C VAL A 87 -18.68 -1.78 -0.71
N ASP A 88 -19.71 -2.21 -1.45
CA ASP A 88 -20.07 -3.62 -1.60
C ASP A 88 -19.15 -4.42 -2.56
N ALA A 89 -18.19 -3.77 -3.21
CA ALA A 89 -17.33 -4.37 -4.19
C ALA A 89 -15.86 -4.06 -3.92
N PHE A 90 -14.95 -4.91 -4.39
CA PHE A 90 -13.51 -4.74 -4.22
C PHE A 90 -12.97 -3.48 -4.93
N VAL A 91 -13.55 -3.15 -6.08
CA VAL A 91 -13.44 -1.84 -6.75
C VAL A 91 -14.83 -1.23 -6.75
N PRO A 92 -15.01 0.07 -6.40
CA PRO A 92 -16.31 0.71 -6.45
C PRO A 92 -16.99 0.52 -7.81
N ARG A 93 -18.30 0.22 -7.83
CA ARG A 93 -19.02 -0.14 -9.06
C ARG A 93 -19.02 0.95 -10.11
N GLY A 94 -18.96 2.21 -9.69
CA GLY A 94 -18.89 3.37 -10.58
C GLY A 94 -17.53 3.60 -11.23
N VAL A 95 -16.50 2.82 -10.87
CA VAL A 95 -15.15 2.99 -11.42
C VAL A 95 -14.99 2.24 -12.74
N THR A 96 -14.58 2.97 -13.78
CA THR A 96 -14.22 2.44 -15.10
C THR A 96 -12.93 3.08 -15.59
N LEU A 97 -12.03 2.30 -16.18
CA LEU A 97 -10.81 2.81 -16.79
C LEU A 97 -11.08 3.18 -18.24
N SER A 98 -11.16 4.47 -18.52
CA SER A 98 -11.46 4.99 -19.87
C SER A 98 -10.20 5.27 -20.67
N TYR A 99 -9.17 5.77 -20.01
CA TYR A 99 -7.87 6.08 -20.63
C TYR A 99 -6.93 4.88 -20.55
N LEU A 100 -6.80 4.23 -19.42
CA LEU A 100 -6.03 2.99 -19.25
C LEU A 100 -6.84 1.77 -19.75
N SER A 101 -7.31 1.81 -20.98
CA SER A 101 -8.05 0.72 -21.61
C SER A 101 -7.13 -0.29 -22.29
N ASP A 102 -7.61 -1.53 -22.46
CA ASP A 102 -6.84 -2.58 -23.16
C ASP A 102 -6.45 -2.12 -24.59
N ALA A 103 -7.36 -1.47 -25.30
CA ALA A 103 -7.08 -0.96 -26.63
C ALA A 103 -5.96 0.10 -26.67
N ALA A 104 -5.92 1.00 -25.67
CA ALA A 104 -4.84 1.99 -25.56
C ALA A 104 -3.50 1.33 -25.24
N VAL A 105 -3.50 0.34 -24.35
CA VAL A 105 -2.30 -0.41 -23.95
C VAL A 105 -1.80 -1.29 -25.09
N ASP A 106 -2.68 -1.93 -25.85
CA ASP A 106 -2.33 -2.72 -27.04
C ASP A 106 -1.69 -1.84 -28.13
N ALA A 107 -2.24 -0.64 -28.35
CA ALA A 107 -1.66 0.33 -29.28
C ALA A 107 -0.26 0.81 -28.86
N LEU A 108 -0.03 1.01 -27.56
CA LEU A 108 1.29 1.35 -27.02
C LEU A 108 2.26 0.17 -27.16
N ALA A 109 1.85 -1.05 -26.83
CA ALA A 109 2.67 -2.24 -26.95
C ALA A 109 3.04 -2.54 -28.42
N ALA A 110 2.14 -2.32 -29.36
CA ALA A 110 2.43 -2.44 -30.79
C ALA A 110 3.49 -1.44 -31.29
N ARG A 111 3.61 -0.28 -30.63
CA ARG A 111 4.56 0.77 -30.97
C ARG A 111 5.91 0.63 -30.27
N HIS A 112 5.90 0.25 -29.00
CA HIS A 112 7.06 0.30 -28.12
C HIS A 112 7.61 -1.08 -27.73
N GLY A 113 6.83 -2.17 -27.94
CA GLY A 113 7.16 -3.49 -27.44
C GLY A 113 6.82 -3.62 -25.95
N ALA A 114 7.82 -3.90 -25.12
CA ALA A 114 7.64 -3.89 -23.66
C ALA A 114 7.35 -2.47 -23.17
N LEU A 115 6.40 -2.37 -22.23
CA LEU A 115 5.89 -1.08 -21.76
C LEU A 115 6.62 -0.61 -20.51
N ASP A 116 6.80 0.69 -20.41
CA ASP A 116 7.28 1.38 -19.23
C ASP A 116 6.08 1.90 -18.41
N LEU A 117 6.12 1.69 -17.09
CA LEU A 117 5.03 2.13 -16.22
C LEU A 117 4.93 3.66 -16.18
N ALA A 118 6.03 4.32 -15.88
CA ALA A 118 6.04 5.77 -15.68
C ALA A 118 5.76 6.53 -16.98
N GLU A 119 6.30 6.07 -18.08
CA GLU A 119 6.19 6.76 -19.38
C GLU A 119 4.88 6.44 -20.10
N HIS A 120 4.44 5.16 -20.08
CA HIS A 120 3.35 4.70 -20.94
C HIS A 120 2.02 4.50 -20.18
N LEU A 121 2.06 3.90 -18.99
CA LEU A 121 0.85 3.45 -18.29
C LEU A 121 0.36 4.46 -17.24
N TRP A 122 1.28 5.05 -16.47
CA TRP A 122 0.92 6.01 -15.42
C TRP A 122 0.18 7.24 -15.96
N PRO A 123 0.57 7.87 -17.09
CA PRO A 123 -0.17 9.00 -17.62
C PRO A 123 -1.62 8.66 -17.98
N LEU A 124 -1.91 7.43 -18.40
CA LEU A 124 -3.26 6.95 -18.67
C LEU A 124 -4.05 6.74 -17.37
N LEU A 125 -3.45 6.01 -16.43
CA LEU A 125 -4.06 5.75 -15.12
C LEU A 125 -4.33 7.04 -14.35
N HIS A 126 -3.37 7.96 -14.33
CA HIS A 126 -3.53 9.25 -13.65
C HIS A 126 -4.71 10.05 -14.19
N ARG A 127 -4.96 10.02 -15.52
CA ARG A 127 -6.15 10.65 -16.10
C ARG A 127 -7.45 10.01 -15.61
N ASP A 128 -7.50 8.68 -15.48
CA ASP A 128 -8.67 7.99 -14.92
C ASP A 128 -8.87 8.37 -13.43
N VAL A 129 -7.80 8.44 -12.65
CA VAL A 129 -7.82 8.87 -11.24
C VAL A 129 -8.39 10.29 -11.10
N VAL A 130 -7.87 11.23 -11.87
CA VAL A 130 -8.32 12.63 -11.89
C VAL A 130 -9.78 12.73 -12.33
N ARG A 131 -10.16 12.03 -13.40
CA ARG A 131 -11.53 12.01 -13.90
C ARG A 131 -12.51 11.51 -12.85
N HIS A 132 -12.22 10.41 -12.15
CA HIS A 132 -13.09 9.86 -11.12
C HIS A 132 -13.23 10.78 -9.92
N TYR A 133 -12.14 11.41 -9.48
CA TYR A 133 -12.19 12.41 -8.42
C TYR A 133 -13.17 13.54 -8.75
N TYR A 134 -12.96 14.22 -9.89
CA TYR A 134 -13.75 15.39 -10.23
C TYR A 134 -15.15 15.06 -10.72
N ALA A 135 -15.38 13.94 -11.36
CA ALA A 135 -16.72 13.48 -11.68
C ALA A 135 -17.56 13.24 -10.42
N THR A 136 -16.94 12.66 -9.38
CA THR A 136 -17.59 12.45 -8.09
C THR A 136 -17.80 13.78 -7.36
N LEU A 137 -16.83 14.68 -7.36
CA LEU A 137 -16.94 16.01 -6.75
C LEU A 137 -18.12 16.80 -7.36
N VAL A 138 -18.24 16.78 -8.69
CA VAL A 138 -19.35 17.44 -9.42
C VAL A 138 -20.69 16.83 -9.06
N ARG A 139 -20.78 15.54 -8.85
CA ARG A 139 -22.00 14.83 -8.49
C ARG A 139 -22.36 15.03 -7.03
N ALA A 140 -21.42 14.81 -6.13
CA ALA A 140 -21.68 14.74 -4.69
C ALA A 140 -21.59 16.10 -3.98
N GLN A 141 -20.77 17.03 -4.49
CA GLN A 141 -20.44 18.30 -3.83
C GLN A 141 -20.37 19.46 -4.84
N PRO A 142 -21.39 19.67 -5.71
CA PRO A 142 -21.32 20.67 -6.78
C PRO A 142 -21.15 22.11 -6.27
N GLU A 143 -21.56 22.40 -5.04
CA GLU A 143 -21.45 23.72 -4.43
C GLU A 143 -19.99 24.18 -4.27
N ILE A 144 -19.07 23.23 -4.18
CA ILE A 144 -17.64 23.52 -4.13
C ILE A 144 -17.16 24.22 -5.42
N LEU A 145 -17.82 23.93 -6.55
CA LEU A 145 -17.48 24.45 -7.88
C LEU A 145 -18.48 25.54 -8.35
N GLY A 146 -19.17 26.19 -7.43
CA GLY A 146 -20.11 27.27 -7.75
C GLY A 146 -21.53 26.80 -8.10
N GLY A 147 -21.87 25.57 -7.76
CA GLY A 147 -23.19 24.99 -7.97
C GLY A 147 -23.29 24.07 -9.20
N PRO A 148 -24.43 23.38 -9.39
CA PRO A 148 -24.56 22.27 -10.35
C PRO A 148 -24.30 22.62 -11.82
N VAL A 149 -24.52 23.87 -12.22
CA VAL A 149 -24.28 24.31 -13.61
C VAL A 149 -22.80 24.52 -13.85
N GLU A 150 -22.16 25.28 -12.97
CA GLU A 150 -20.70 25.57 -13.09
C GLU A 150 -19.87 24.30 -12.88
N ALA A 151 -20.28 23.43 -11.96
CA ALA A 151 -19.63 22.13 -11.76
C ALA A 151 -19.65 21.26 -13.01
N ARG A 152 -20.78 21.19 -13.73
CA ARG A 152 -20.84 20.47 -15.03
C ARG A 152 -19.98 21.12 -16.11
N ARG A 153 -19.92 22.45 -16.15
CA ARG A 153 -19.05 23.18 -17.09
C ARG A 153 -17.58 22.88 -16.80
N PHE A 154 -17.17 22.98 -15.53
CA PHE A 154 -15.84 22.61 -15.09
C PHE A 154 -15.44 21.19 -15.54
N LEU A 155 -16.31 20.19 -15.29
CA LEU A 155 -16.02 18.82 -15.69
C LEU A 155 -15.88 18.65 -17.20
N GLY A 156 -16.70 19.34 -17.99
CA GLY A 156 -16.59 19.33 -19.45
C GLY A 156 -15.27 19.89 -19.95
N GLU A 157 -14.82 21.03 -19.39
CA GLU A 157 -13.53 21.62 -19.73
C GLU A 157 -12.35 20.73 -19.27
N LEU A 158 -12.43 20.14 -18.07
CA LEU A 158 -11.43 19.22 -17.57
C LEU A 158 -11.29 17.97 -18.44
N VAL A 159 -12.41 17.33 -18.81
CA VAL A 159 -12.38 16.16 -19.69
C VAL A 159 -11.78 16.53 -21.04
N GLY A 160 -12.10 17.69 -21.61
CA GLY A 160 -11.45 18.20 -22.82
C GLY A 160 -9.93 18.27 -22.69
N GLN A 161 -9.42 18.83 -21.60
CA GLN A 161 -7.97 18.88 -21.34
C GLN A 161 -7.36 17.48 -21.21
N LEU A 162 -8.03 16.55 -20.50
CA LEU A 162 -7.56 15.16 -20.34
C LEU A 162 -7.50 14.41 -21.68
N GLU A 163 -8.41 14.69 -22.61
CA GLU A 163 -8.43 14.12 -23.96
C GLU A 163 -7.33 14.70 -24.86
N GLU A 164 -7.10 16.01 -24.79
CA GLU A 164 -6.00 16.67 -25.50
C GLU A 164 -4.63 16.14 -25.06
N ALA A 165 -4.44 15.91 -23.76
CA ALA A 165 -3.25 15.26 -23.23
C ALA A 165 -3.02 13.87 -23.83
N GLY A 166 -4.09 13.14 -24.14
CA GLY A 166 -4.02 11.85 -24.84
C GLY A 166 -3.47 11.93 -26.25
N ARG A 167 -3.46 13.12 -26.84
CA ARG A 167 -2.95 13.39 -28.20
C ARG A 167 -1.51 13.93 -28.22
N GLY A 168 -0.80 13.87 -27.08
CA GLY A 168 0.60 14.27 -26.96
C GLY A 168 0.84 15.68 -26.41
N ALA A 169 -0.23 16.41 -26.05
CA ALA A 169 -0.08 17.63 -25.28
C ALA A 169 0.01 17.26 -23.79
N PRO A 170 1.07 17.62 -23.04
CA PRO A 170 1.08 17.41 -21.62
C PRO A 170 -0.03 18.26 -20.98
N VAL A 171 -1.02 17.62 -20.32
CA VAL A 171 -1.78 18.33 -19.28
C VAL A 171 -0.79 18.56 -18.15
N THR A 172 -0.18 19.73 -18.17
CA THR A 172 0.62 20.14 -17.04
C THR A 172 -0.34 20.34 -15.87
N SER A 173 0.08 19.96 -14.67
CA SER A 173 -0.62 20.29 -13.43
C SER A 173 -1.01 21.78 -13.36
N ALA A 174 -0.24 22.65 -13.99
CA ALA A 174 -0.50 24.08 -14.08
C ALA A 174 -1.81 24.42 -14.83
N HIS A 175 -2.10 23.82 -16.00
CA HIS A 175 -3.33 24.10 -16.72
C HIS A 175 -4.57 23.60 -15.97
N ALA A 176 -4.46 22.43 -15.34
CA ALA A 176 -5.54 21.87 -14.53
C ALA A 176 -5.78 22.69 -13.24
N GLU A 177 -4.70 23.18 -12.62
CA GLU A 177 -4.76 24.11 -11.49
C GLU A 177 -5.43 25.43 -11.88
N GLU A 178 -5.01 26.06 -12.99
CA GLU A 178 -5.64 27.26 -13.52
C GLU A 178 -7.13 27.09 -13.80
N LEU A 179 -7.50 25.92 -14.36
CA LEU A 179 -8.91 25.58 -14.56
C LEU A 179 -9.65 25.54 -13.23
N LEU A 180 -9.13 24.82 -12.24
CA LEU A 180 -9.77 24.70 -10.92
C LEU A 180 -9.92 26.07 -10.23
N GLN A 181 -8.89 26.92 -10.29
CA GLN A 181 -8.91 28.24 -9.67
C GLN A 181 -10.01 29.15 -10.21
N ARG A 182 -10.47 28.94 -11.44
CA ARG A 182 -11.61 29.72 -12.01
C ARG A 182 -12.95 29.35 -11.37
N TYR A 183 -13.12 28.10 -10.92
CA TYR A 183 -14.37 27.55 -10.36
C TYR A 183 -14.34 27.45 -8.84
N ALA A 184 -13.19 27.20 -8.26
CA ALA A 184 -12.99 27.02 -6.83
C ALA A 184 -11.69 27.71 -6.36
N PRO A 185 -11.68 29.06 -6.28
CA PRO A 185 -10.47 29.82 -5.88
C PRO A 185 -9.92 29.36 -4.53
N GLY A 186 -8.60 29.20 -4.46
CA GLY A 186 -7.89 28.77 -3.27
C GLY A 186 -7.87 27.26 -3.01
N ARG A 187 -8.56 26.44 -3.81
CA ARG A 187 -8.44 24.99 -3.74
C ARG A 187 -7.28 24.50 -4.60
N ARG A 188 -6.60 23.47 -4.11
CA ARG A 188 -5.54 22.78 -4.85
C ARG A 188 -6.13 21.68 -5.75
N PHE A 189 -5.54 21.50 -6.91
CA PHE A 189 -5.85 20.37 -7.79
C PHE A 189 -5.43 19.06 -7.13
N LEU A 190 -6.12 17.95 -7.47
CA LEU A 190 -5.78 16.63 -6.94
C LEU A 190 -4.32 16.27 -7.27
N ASP A 191 -3.54 16.04 -6.25
CA ASP A 191 -2.23 15.40 -6.32
C ASP A 191 -2.28 14.07 -5.57
N ILE A 192 -2.55 12.99 -6.29
CA ILE A 192 -2.68 11.66 -5.68
C ILE A 192 -1.34 11.14 -5.12
N LEU A 193 -0.20 11.62 -5.65
CA LEU A 193 1.11 11.25 -5.13
C LEU A 193 1.35 11.86 -3.75
N ALA A 194 0.96 13.12 -3.56
CA ALA A 194 1.05 13.80 -2.26
C ALA A 194 0.21 13.09 -1.18
N TYR A 195 -0.94 12.50 -1.54
CA TYR A 195 -1.70 11.66 -0.60
C TYR A 195 -0.94 10.38 -0.19
N GLY A 196 -0.05 9.89 -1.04
CA GLY A 196 0.83 8.77 -0.73
C GLY A 196 1.88 9.08 0.34
N SER A 197 2.35 10.33 0.42
CA SER A 197 3.38 10.79 1.36
C SER A 197 3.04 12.21 1.87
N PRO A 198 1.94 12.38 2.64
CA PRO A 198 1.42 13.71 2.98
C PRO A 198 2.37 14.54 3.86
N PHE A 199 3.35 13.92 4.48
CA PHE A 199 4.32 14.55 5.36
C PHE A 199 5.75 14.57 4.78
N GLU A 200 5.93 14.34 3.47
CA GLU A 200 7.25 14.25 2.85
C GLU A 200 8.12 15.48 3.13
N ASP A 201 7.54 16.69 2.99
CA ASP A 201 8.21 17.95 3.21
C ASP A 201 7.78 18.65 4.52
N ALA A 202 6.98 17.97 5.35
CA ALA A 202 6.47 18.57 6.57
C ALA A 202 7.53 18.55 7.68
N VAL A 203 7.58 19.65 8.45
CA VAL A 203 8.37 19.75 9.68
C VAL A 203 7.42 20.12 10.82
N PHE A 204 7.46 19.35 11.88
CA PHE A 204 6.62 19.54 13.06
C PHE A 204 7.45 20.14 14.19
N ALA A 205 6.95 21.22 14.79
CA ALA A 205 7.64 21.91 15.86
C ALA A 205 7.76 21.05 17.15
N SER A 206 6.80 20.13 17.34
CA SER A 206 6.80 19.24 18.49
C SER A 206 6.22 17.88 18.15
N HIS A 207 6.49 16.89 19.01
CA HIS A 207 5.88 15.58 18.92
C HIS A 207 4.35 15.65 19.04
N GLU A 208 3.82 16.56 19.86
CA GLU A 208 2.36 16.77 20.00
C GLU A 208 1.72 17.29 18.72
N ASP A 209 2.37 18.23 18.01
CA ASP A 209 1.88 18.72 16.71
C ASP A 209 1.82 17.59 15.68
N TYR A 210 2.83 16.73 15.67
CA TYR A 210 2.83 15.56 14.80
C TYR A 210 1.72 14.58 15.15
N GLN A 211 1.52 14.25 16.46
CA GLN A 211 0.42 13.39 16.89
C GLN A 211 -0.93 13.93 16.42
N ARG A 212 -1.17 15.21 16.57
CA ARG A 212 -2.39 15.89 16.14
C ARG A 212 -2.58 15.79 14.62
N ALA A 213 -1.53 16.06 13.86
CA ALA A 213 -1.59 16.02 12.39
C ALA A 213 -1.92 14.61 11.87
N VAL A 214 -1.33 13.57 12.46
CA VAL A 214 -1.66 12.17 12.09
C VAL A 214 -3.09 11.83 12.48
N ALA A 215 -3.52 12.17 13.69
CA ALA A 215 -4.88 11.88 14.15
C ALA A 215 -5.93 12.57 13.28
N ASP A 216 -5.76 13.87 12.97
CA ASP A 216 -6.68 14.64 12.12
C ASP A 216 -6.75 14.04 10.70
N LEU A 217 -5.61 13.66 10.13
CA LEU A 217 -5.55 13.02 8.81
C LEU A 217 -6.30 11.68 8.82
N MET A 218 -6.09 10.86 9.83
CA MET A 218 -6.75 9.54 9.93
C MET A 218 -8.24 9.67 10.23
N GLU A 219 -8.67 10.65 11.04
CA GLU A 219 -10.09 10.96 11.25
C GLU A 219 -10.77 11.42 9.95
N GLN A 220 -10.12 12.29 9.18
CA GLN A 220 -10.62 12.69 7.87
C GLN A 220 -10.70 11.50 6.90
N ALA A 221 -9.68 10.63 6.89
CA ALA A 221 -9.70 9.43 6.07
C ALA A 221 -10.86 8.48 6.43
N CYS A 222 -11.23 8.40 7.71
CA CYS A 222 -12.42 7.65 8.14
C CYS A 222 -13.72 8.27 7.59
N VAL A 223 -13.83 9.59 7.56
CA VAL A 223 -14.99 10.28 6.97
C VAL A 223 -15.08 9.98 5.47
N GLU A 224 -13.98 10.10 4.75
CA GLU A 224 -13.92 9.79 3.32
C GLU A 224 -14.29 8.31 3.05
N ALA A 225 -13.77 7.38 3.84
CA ALA A 225 -14.08 5.95 3.71
C ALA A 225 -15.57 5.65 3.95
N ALA A 226 -16.19 6.29 4.95
CA ALA A 226 -17.61 6.12 5.27
C ALA A 226 -18.54 6.68 4.17
N LEU A 227 -18.10 7.70 3.41
CA LEU A 227 -18.82 8.22 2.26
C LEU A 227 -18.85 7.23 1.07
N GLY A 228 -17.93 6.27 1.04
CA GLY A 228 -17.88 5.26 -0.02
C GLY A 228 -17.81 5.88 -1.42
N GLU A 229 -18.78 5.55 -2.29
CA GLU A 229 -18.85 6.07 -3.67
C GLU A 229 -19.22 7.56 -3.76
N GLU A 230 -19.64 8.20 -2.66
CA GLU A 230 -19.88 9.65 -2.60
C GLU A 230 -18.60 10.45 -2.28
N SER A 231 -17.52 9.79 -1.89
CA SER A 231 -16.23 10.43 -1.68
C SER A 231 -15.45 10.59 -2.99
N PRO A 232 -15.10 11.82 -3.40
CA PRO A 232 -14.22 12.05 -4.55
C PRO A 232 -12.87 11.35 -4.39
N PHE A 233 -12.30 11.39 -3.19
CA PHE A 233 -11.02 10.76 -2.88
C PHE A 233 -11.11 9.24 -2.98
N MET A 234 -12.11 8.60 -2.41
CA MET A 234 -12.27 7.14 -2.46
C MET A 234 -12.54 6.64 -3.88
N MET A 235 -13.23 7.42 -4.71
CA MET A 235 -13.41 7.07 -6.12
C MET A 235 -12.12 7.22 -6.93
N ALA A 236 -11.27 8.19 -6.63
CA ALA A 236 -9.93 8.31 -7.20
C ALA A 236 -9.03 7.13 -6.79
N VAL A 237 -9.06 6.75 -5.51
CA VAL A 237 -8.37 5.56 -4.98
C VAL A 237 -8.92 4.28 -5.63
N GLY A 238 -10.23 4.21 -5.87
CA GLY A 238 -10.86 3.11 -6.60
C GLY A 238 -10.32 2.97 -8.03
N ALA A 239 -10.15 4.08 -8.74
CA ALA A 239 -9.54 4.08 -10.08
C ALA A 239 -8.06 3.64 -10.03
N LEU A 240 -7.29 4.13 -9.06
CA LEU A 240 -5.91 3.69 -8.82
C LEU A 240 -5.86 2.17 -8.57
N HIS A 241 -6.79 1.65 -7.76
CA HIS A 241 -6.90 0.22 -7.46
C HIS A 241 -7.25 -0.62 -8.70
N ALA A 242 -8.22 -0.17 -9.50
CA ALA A 242 -8.57 -0.83 -10.75
C ALA A 242 -7.38 -0.87 -11.72
N GLY A 243 -6.65 0.24 -11.85
CA GLY A 243 -5.42 0.31 -12.65
C GLY A 243 -4.34 -0.63 -12.14
N ARG A 244 -4.13 -0.70 -10.82
CA ARG A 244 -3.21 -1.66 -10.20
C ARG A 244 -3.53 -3.09 -10.58
N LEU A 245 -4.80 -3.49 -10.59
CA LEU A 245 -5.21 -4.84 -10.97
C LEU A 245 -4.86 -5.15 -12.43
N ARG A 246 -5.05 -4.18 -13.33
CA ARG A 246 -4.66 -4.33 -14.75
C ARG A 246 -3.14 -4.43 -14.91
N ILE A 247 -2.39 -3.55 -14.24
CA ILE A 247 -0.92 -3.55 -14.26
C ILE A 247 -0.38 -4.90 -13.75
N LYS A 248 -0.97 -5.46 -12.69
CA LYS A 248 -0.62 -6.80 -12.18
C LYS A 248 -0.79 -7.89 -13.24
N ALA A 249 -1.91 -7.86 -13.97
CA ALA A 249 -2.15 -8.80 -15.06
C ALA A 249 -1.08 -8.65 -16.17
N TRP A 250 -0.77 -7.42 -16.58
CA TRP A 250 0.24 -7.17 -17.62
C TRP A 250 1.67 -7.52 -17.18
N ILE A 251 1.99 -7.42 -15.89
CA ILE A 251 3.26 -7.95 -15.34
C ILE A 251 3.30 -9.47 -15.51
N ALA A 252 2.23 -10.18 -15.14
CA ALA A 252 2.15 -11.63 -15.28
C ALA A 252 2.18 -12.09 -16.75
N GLU A 253 1.69 -11.26 -17.67
CA GLU A 253 1.75 -11.48 -19.13
C GLU A 253 3.12 -11.10 -19.74
N GLY A 254 4.07 -10.56 -18.94
CA GLY A 254 5.38 -10.13 -19.44
C GLY A 254 5.34 -8.87 -20.34
N ARG A 255 4.29 -8.06 -20.23
CA ARG A 255 4.12 -6.85 -21.08
C ARG A 255 4.86 -5.63 -20.57
N ILE A 256 5.30 -5.65 -19.31
CA ILE A 256 6.03 -4.54 -18.66
C ILE A 256 7.52 -4.86 -18.64
N ALA A 257 8.35 -3.91 -19.07
CA ALA A 257 9.80 -4.04 -19.07
C ALA A 257 10.32 -4.30 -17.64
N GLU A 258 11.28 -5.22 -17.50
CA GLU A 258 11.84 -5.59 -16.20
C GLU A 258 12.49 -4.40 -15.50
N ALA A 259 13.22 -3.56 -16.23
CA ALA A 259 13.80 -2.32 -15.71
C ALA A 259 12.74 -1.37 -15.12
N SER A 260 11.62 -1.17 -15.83
CA SER A 260 10.50 -0.37 -15.32
C SER A 260 9.83 -1.04 -14.13
N ARG A 261 9.77 -2.37 -14.09
CA ARG A 261 9.26 -3.10 -12.93
C ARG A 261 10.07 -2.81 -11.67
N ILE A 262 11.40 -2.78 -11.79
CA ILE A 262 12.30 -2.46 -10.67
C ILE A 262 12.17 -0.98 -10.29
N ARG A 263 12.37 -0.09 -11.25
CA ARG A 263 12.43 1.36 -11.04
C ARG A 263 11.08 1.94 -10.61
N ASP A 264 10.00 1.58 -11.33
CA ASP A 264 8.73 2.25 -11.20
C ASP A 264 7.72 1.45 -10.37
N VAL A 265 7.49 0.15 -10.71
CA VAL A 265 6.48 -0.64 -10.00
C VAL A 265 6.89 -0.79 -8.54
N GLN A 266 8.09 -1.30 -8.27
CA GLN A 266 8.56 -1.52 -6.90
C GLN A 266 9.06 -0.24 -6.22
N GLY A 267 9.66 0.67 -6.99
CA GLY A 267 10.26 1.90 -6.48
C GLY A 267 9.25 2.86 -5.88
N TRP A 268 8.11 3.06 -6.51
CA TRP A 268 7.13 4.06 -6.06
C TRP A 268 5.66 3.66 -6.22
N PHE A 269 5.27 2.96 -7.31
CA PHE A 269 3.87 2.70 -7.62
C PHE A 269 3.23 1.68 -6.66
N GLU A 270 3.93 0.59 -6.34
CA GLU A 270 3.47 -0.40 -5.36
C GLU A 270 3.30 0.21 -3.97
N PRO A 271 4.30 0.92 -3.41
CA PRO A 271 4.13 1.63 -2.14
C PRO A 271 2.97 2.64 -2.13
N LEU A 272 2.78 3.40 -3.22
CA LEU A 272 1.66 4.33 -3.37
C LEU A 272 0.32 3.60 -3.35
N ALA A 273 0.17 2.61 -4.24
CA ALA A 273 -1.08 1.88 -4.41
C ALA A 273 -1.44 1.05 -3.16
N GLU A 274 -0.45 0.47 -2.48
CA GLU A 274 -0.68 -0.25 -1.23
C GLU A 274 -1.08 0.67 -0.11
N GLY A 275 -0.39 1.79 0.05
CA GLY A 275 -0.69 2.76 1.10
C GLY A 275 -2.07 3.41 0.99
N LEU A 276 -2.59 3.58 -0.22
CA LEU A 276 -3.89 4.22 -0.48
C LEU A 276 -5.03 3.20 -0.66
N ALA A 277 -4.78 2.08 -1.35
CA ALA A 277 -5.82 1.17 -1.80
C ALA A 277 -5.81 -0.21 -1.13
N SER A 278 -4.80 -0.53 -0.31
CA SER A 278 -4.70 -1.83 0.40
C SER A 278 -4.83 -1.70 1.91
N GLY A 279 -5.40 -0.61 2.39
CA GLY A 279 -5.56 -0.37 3.83
C GLY A 279 -6.56 -1.32 4.50
N PRO A 280 -6.70 -1.20 5.82
CA PRO A 280 -7.65 -1.99 6.60
C PRO A 280 -9.10 -1.52 6.38
N PRO A 281 -10.09 -2.29 6.83
CA PRO A 281 -11.46 -1.80 6.96
C PRO A 281 -11.53 -0.56 7.88
N LEU A 282 -12.51 0.32 7.64
CA LEU A 282 -12.74 1.56 8.40
C LEU A 282 -12.69 1.34 9.91
N TRP A 283 -13.41 0.34 10.41
CA TRP A 283 -13.51 0.07 11.85
C TRP A 283 -12.15 -0.25 12.52
N ARG A 284 -11.16 -0.78 11.78
CA ARG A 284 -9.79 -1.01 12.29
C ARG A 284 -9.04 0.31 12.52
N VAL A 285 -9.24 1.29 11.64
CA VAL A 285 -8.66 2.63 11.83
C VAL A 285 -9.33 3.33 13.01
N GLU A 286 -10.65 3.19 13.16
CA GLU A 286 -11.38 3.70 14.33
C GLU A 286 -10.87 3.09 15.64
N GLN A 287 -10.55 1.78 15.64
CA GLN A 287 -9.92 1.10 16.77
C GLN A 287 -8.55 1.71 17.11
N MET A 288 -7.69 1.91 16.10
CA MET A 288 -6.38 2.52 16.29
C MET A 288 -6.49 3.93 16.89
N LEU A 289 -7.40 4.76 16.36
CA LEU A 289 -7.66 6.11 16.88
C LEU A 289 -8.21 6.07 18.31
N ALA A 290 -9.04 5.07 18.65
CA ALA A 290 -9.54 4.90 20.01
C ALA A 290 -8.43 4.53 21.00
N VAL A 291 -7.49 3.67 20.61
CA VAL A 291 -6.30 3.32 21.41
C VAL A 291 -5.35 4.50 21.57
N HIS A 292 -5.17 5.30 20.50
CA HIS A 292 -4.40 6.55 20.55
C HIS A 292 -5.03 7.54 21.55
N ARG A 293 -6.34 7.77 21.49
CA ARG A 293 -7.06 8.63 22.46
C ARG A 293 -7.02 8.11 23.90
N ALA A 294 -6.85 6.81 24.09
CA ALA A 294 -6.63 6.20 25.41
C ALA A 294 -5.19 6.35 25.93
N GLY A 295 -4.27 6.93 25.15
CA GLY A 295 -2.89 7.17 25.55
C GLY A 295 -1.97 5.94 25.43
N LEU A 296 -2.42 4.87 24.76
CA LEU A 296 -1.68 3.63 24.58
C LEU A 296 -0.99 3.50 23.21
N LEU A 297 -1.22 4.46 22.31
CA LEU A 297 -0.59 4.50 21.01
C LEU A 297 -0.15 5.90 20.66
N THR A 298 1.08 6.03 20.16
CA THR A 298 1.63 7.23 19.55
C THR A 298 2.33 6.90 18.23
N TRP A 299 2.70 7.92 17.47
CA TRP A 299 3.49 7.80 16.25
C TRP A 299 4.84 8.48 16.45
N ALA A 300 5.95 7.79 16.12
CA ALA A 300 7.29 8.27 16.40
C ALA A 300 7.83 9.28 15.35
N GLY A 301 7.19 9.37 14.19
CA GLY A 301 7.55 10.35 13.14
C GLY A 301 7.75 9.72 11.77
N PRO A 302 7.83 10.56 10.70
CA PRO A 302 8.23 10.13 9.38
C PRO A 302 9.71 9.74 9.33
N ALA A 303 10.04 8.71 8.54
CA ALA A 303 11.41 8.26 8.26
C ALA A 303 12.35 8.25 9.48
N PRO A 304 11.94 7.68 10.63
CA PRO A 304 12.75 7.73 11.85
C PRO A 304 14.02 6.89 11.70
N VAL A 305 15.10 7.37 12.27
CA VAL A 305 16.32 6.59 12.54
C VAL A 305 16.13 5.87 13.87
N VAL A 306 16.34 4.54 13.84
CA VAL A 306 16.26 3.70 15.05
C VAL A 306 17.65 3.26 15.42
N GLU A 307 18.03 3.43 16.68
CA GLU A 307 19.31 3.04 17.24
C GLU A 307 19.10 2.09 18.42
N ALA A 308 19.98 1.11 18.53
CA ALA A 308 20.04 0.22 19.70
C ALA A 308 20.92 0.87 20.77
N GLU A 309 20.40 0.94 21.98
CA GLU A 309 21.09 1.45 23.16
C GLU A 309 21.36 0.30 24.16
N ASP A 310 22.04 0.58 25.26
CA ASP A 310 22.41 -0.44 26.25
C ASP A 310 21.18 -1.18 26.85
N HIS A 311 20.02 -0.53 26.90
CA HIS A 311 18.81 -1.04 27.57
C HIS A 311 17.53 -0.97 26.75
N GLY A 312 17.64 -0.82 25.42
CA GLY A 312 16.47 -0.72 24.56
C GLY A 312 16.79 -0.10 23.20
N PHE A 313 15.83 0.62 22.67
CA PHE A 313 15.90 1.25 21.37
C PHE A 313 15.43 2.70 21.45
N THR A 314 16.01 3.56 20.64
CA THR A 314 15.54 4.94 20.44
C THR A 314 15.12 5.15 18.99
N ALA A 315 14.08 5.94 18.77
CA ALA A 315 13.64 6.38 17.46
C ALA A 315 13.64 7.91 17.39
N ARG A 316 14.24 8.50 16.35
CA ARG A 316 14.30 9.92 16.09
C ARG A 316 13.91 10.24 14.67
N SER A 317 12.87 11.03 14.48
CA SER A 317 12.52 11.53 13.14
C SER A 317 13.14 12.92 12.93
N PRO A 318 13.85 13.13 11.81
CA PRO A 318 14.42 14.46 11.51
C PRO A 318 13.35 15.53 11.26
N GLN A 319 12.10 15.12 11.06
CA GLN A 319 10.98 16.01 10.77
C GLN A 319 10.16 16.40 12.01
N VAL A 320 10.46 15.83 13.18
CA VAL A 320 9.71 16.06 14.43
C VAL A 320 10.64 16.62 15.50
N GLY A 321 10.48 17.91 15.83
CA GLY A 321 11.26 18.57 16.87
C GLY A 321 10.85 18.15 18.28
N ALA A 322 11.79 18.22 19.22
CA ALA A 322 11.46 18.28 20.65
C ALA A 322 10.93 19.67 20.97
N GLN A 323 9.95 19.75 21.85
CA GLN A 323 9.35 21.03 22.25
C GLN A 323 10.44 22.00 22.73
N ASP A 324 10.43 23.22 22.19
CA ASP A 324 11.39 24.27 22.49
C ASP A 324 12.88 23.94 22.23
N SER A 325 13.17 22.96 21.35
CA SER A 325 14.50 22.54 20.98
C SER A 325 14.65 22.40 19.48
N LEU A 326 15.88 22.56 18.97
CA LEU A 326 16.24 22.24 17.58
C LEU A 326 16.56 20.75 17.40
N GLU A 327 16.67 20.01 18.49
CA GLU A 327 16.94 18.56 18.44
C GLU A 327 15.66 17.81 18.08
N PRO A 328 15.77 16.68 17.37
CA PRO A 328 14.64 15.78 17.12
C PRO A 328 14.05 15.23 18.42
N ALA A 329 12.73 15.07 18.46
CA ALA A 329 12.06 14.37 19.54
C ALA A 329 12.54 12.90 19.57
N VAL A 330 12.83 12.41 20.79
CA VAL A 330 13.26 11.03 21.03
C VAL A 330 12.08 10.23 21.55
N VAL A 331 11.84 9.07 20.94
CA VAL A 331 10.90 8.06 21.43
C VAL A 331 11.71 6.83 21.81
N GLU A 332 11.53 6.37 23.02
CA GLU A 332 12.26 5.22 23.59
C GLU A 332 11.36 4.00 23.71
N GLY A 333 11.94 2.81 23.59
CA GLY A 333 11.22 1.56 23.80
C GLY A 333 12.14 0.42 24.24
N ALA A 334 11.64 -0.41 25.14
CA ALA A 334 12.34 -1.63 25.55
C ALA A 334 12.34 -2.69 24.44
N TRP A 335 11.36 -2.64 23.57
CA TRP A 335 11.17 -3.56 22.45
C TRP A 335 11.22 -2.83 21.13
N LEU A 336 11.78 -3.52 20.10
CA LEU A 336 11.61 -3.15 18.70
C LEU A 336 10.91 -4.30 17.95
N VAL A 337 9.75 -4.01 17.38
CA VAL A 337 8.94 -4.97 16.61
C VAL A 337 8.86 -4.53 15.15
N GLU A 338 9.23 -5.43 14.25
CA GLU A 338 9.08 -5.24 12.80
C GLU A 338 7.68 -5.68 12.36
N ALA A 339 6.72 -4.77 12.35
CA ALA A 339 5.34 -5.04 11.94
C ALA A 339 5.19 -5.05 10.40
N MET A 340 5.94 -5.91 9.75
CA MET A 340 5.91 -6.11 8.30
C MET A 340 6.06 -7.59 7.93
N MET A 341 5.66 -7.93 6.73
CA MET A 341 5.86 -9.29 6.22
C MET A 341 7.36 -9.59 6.08
N PRO A 342 7.81 -10.81 6.38
CA PRO A 342 9.15 -11.24 6.08
C PRO A 342 9.48 -11.01 4.60
N PRO A 343 10.68 -10.52 4.29
CA PRO A 343 11.07 -10.34 2.89
C PRO A 343 11.06 -11.68 2.17
N ASN A 344 10.30 -11.78 1.10
CA ASN A 344 10.20 -12.99 0.29
C ASN A 344 11.39 -13.08 -0.68
N ARG A 345 12.58 -13.31 -0.14
CA ARG A 345 13.81 -13.51 -0.92
C ARG A 345 14.29 -14.93 -0.75
N VAL A 346 14.12 -15.77 -1.78
CA VAL A 346 14.56 -17.18 -1.72
C VAL A 346 16.05 -17.33 -1.43
N GLN A 347 16.88 -16.37 -1.87
CA GLN A 347 18.33 -16.36 -1.58
C GLN A 347 18.65 -16.14 -0.09
N ALA A 348 17.75 -15.51 0.65
CA ALA A 348 17.90 -15.21 2.08
C ALA A 348 16.95 -16.06 2.95
N ALA A 349 16.36 -17.12 2.38
CA ALA A 349 15.39 -17.94 3.09
C ALA A 349 16.02 -18.65 4.30
N ALA A 350 15.33 -18.62 5.43
CA ALA A 350 15.70 -19.37 6.63
C ALA A 350 15.38 -20.87 6.50
N SER A 351 14.43 -21.25 5.60
CA SER A 351 14.03 -22.63 5.37
C SER A 351 15.22 -23.52 4.95
N PRO A 352 15.52 -24.59 5.70
CA PRO A 352 16.59 -25.53 5.33
C PRO A 352 16.36 -26.15 3.95
N LEU A 353 15.10 -26.47 3.60
CA LEU A 353 14.73 -27.03 2.30
C LEU A 353 15.10 -26.05 1.18
N VAL A 354 14.67 -24.81 1.26
CA VAL A 354 14.94 -23.80 0.21
C VAL A 354 16.45 -23.59 0.04
N ARG A 355 17.19 -23.47 1.15
CA ARG A 355 18.65 -23.35 1.11
C ARG A 355 19.33 -24.56 0.45
N GLN A 356 18.87 -25.77 0.76
CA GLN A 356 19.43 -26.97 0.18
C GLN A 356 19.12 -27.05 -1.33
N MET A 357 17.87 -26.76 -1.75
CA MET A 357 17.51 -26.75 -3.18
C MET A 357 18.36 -25.78 -4.00
N LEU A 358 18.67 -24.59 -3.44
CA LEU A 358 19.54 -23.62 -4.10
C LEU A 358 21.00 -24.08 -4.12
N ALA A 359 21.49 -24.65 -3.01
CA ALA A 359 22.87 -25.15 -2.90
C ALA A 359 23.16 -26.33 -3.84
N ASP A 360 22.20 -27.25 -3.99
CA ASP A 360 22.29 -28.41 -4.89
C ASP A 360 22.02 -28.05 -6.37
N GLY A 361 21.63 -26.80 -6.64
CA GLY A 361 21.29 -26.36 -7.99
C GLY A 361 19.97 -26.90 -8.52
N VAL A 362 19.17 -27.59 -7.69
CA VAL A 362 17.82 -28.08 -8.02
C VAL A 362 16.85 -26.92 -8.29
N ALA A 363 17.09 -25.79 -7.66
CA ALA A 363 16.36 -24.56 -7.90
C ALA A 363 17.31 -23.41 -8.21
N ALA A 364 16.86 -22.47 -9.03
CA ALA A 364 17.50 -21.17 -9.21
C ALA A 364 16.64 -20.06 -8.62
N ALA A 365 17.29 -19.02 -8.11
CA ALA A 365 16.62 -17.77 -7.80
C ALA A 365 16.31 -17.02 -9.10
N GLY A 366 15.13 -16.40 -9.17
CA GLY A 366 14.78 -15.54 -10.28
C GLY A 366 15.71 -14.33 -10.40
N THR A 367 15.85 -13.82 -11.59
CA THR A 367 16.60 -12.59 -11.86
C THR A 367 15.79 -11.67 -12.77
N TRP A 368 16.01 -10.37 -12.65
CA TRP A 368 15.52 -9.33 -13.57
C TRP A 368 16.69 -8.67 -14.27
N GLU A 369 16.44 -8.07 -15.40
CA GLU A 369 17.41 -7.25 -16.11
C GLU A 369 17.10 -5.77 -15.85
N ASP A 370 18.12 -5.03 -15.37
CA ASP A 370 18.01 -3.59 -15.14
C ASP A 370 18.20 -2.77 -16.43
N GLU A 371 18.26 -1.44 -16.32
CA GLU A 371 18.41 -0.53 -17.46
C GLU A 371 19.76 -0.69 -18.18
N GLU A 372 20.79 -1.13 -17.50
CA GLU A 372 22.11 -1.39 -18.02
C GLU A 372 22.28 -2.80 -18.60
N GLY A 373 21.23 -3.63 -18.56
CA GLY A 373 21.25 -5.04 -18.98
C GLY A 373 21.94 -5.96 -17.98
N VAL A 374 22.09 -5.52 -16.73
CA VAL A 374 22.69 -6.32 -15.65
C VAL A 374 21.60 -7.15 -14.97
N ARG A 375 21.89 -8.43 -14.75
CA ARG A 375 21.00 -9.31 -14.02
C ARG A 375 21.05 -9.01 -12.51
N VAL A 376 19.93 -8.59 -11.96
CA VAL A 376 19.74 -8.36 -10.52
C VAL A 376 18.85 -9.43 -9.91
N PRO A 377 19.03 -9.81 -8.64
CA PRO A 377 18.21 -10.82 -8.00
C PRO A 377 16.75 -10.40 -7.91
N ALA A 378 15.84 -11.25 -8.42
CA ALA A 378 14.42 -11.17 -8.14
C ALA A 378 14.12 -11.80 -6.77
N THR A 379 12.88 -11.66 -6.29
CA THR A 379 12.51 -12.12 -4.96
C THR A 379 12.14 -13.60 -4.89
N GLY A 380 11.63 -14.19 -5.96
CA GLY A 380 11.16 -15.57 -6.02
C GLY A 380 12.13 -16.55 -6.67
N PHE A 381 11.65 -17.78 -6.90
CA PHE A 381 12.35 -18.75 -7.73
C PHE A 381 12.30 -18.38 -9.21
N ASP A 382 13.28 -18.86 -9.98
CA ASP A 382 13.20 -18.92 -11.45
C ASP A 382 12.19 -20.01 -11.86
N VAL A 383 11.20 -19.60 -12.66
CA VAL A 383 10.12 -20.47 -13.08
C VAL A 383 9.75 -20.22 -14.55
N THR A 384 9.06 -21.18 -15.16
CA THR A 384 8.46 -20.98 -16.48
C THR A 384 7.25 -20.02 -16.40
N ALA A 385 6.67 -19.64 -17.53
CA ALA A 385 5.29 -19.17 -17.56
C ALA A 385 4.36 -20.19 -16.91
N ARG A 386 3.11 -19.78 -16.56
CA ARG A 386 2.11 -20.70 -15.98
C ARG A 386 2.11 -22.05 -16.74
N PRO A 387 2.22 -23.19 -16.08
CA PRO A 387 1.91 -23.46 -14.67
C PRO A 387 3.07 -23.30 -13.67
N TYR A 388 4.09 -22.49 -13.96
CA TYR A 388 5.20 -22.13 -13.08
C TYR A 388 6.07 -23.33 -12.66
N ARG A 389 6.56 -24.08 -13.64
CA ARG A 389 7.53 -25.16 -13.40
C ARG A 389 8.86 -24.58 -12.92
N LEU A 390 9.42 -25.20 -11.88
CA LEU A 390 10.70 -24.79 -11.31
C LEU A 390 11.83 -24.94 -12.32
N ARG A 391 12.78 -24.00 -12.36
CA ARG A 391 14.04 -24.10 -13.10
C ARG A 391 15.20 -24.39 -12.17
N ALA A 392 16.05 -25.28 -12.60
CA ALA A 392 17.35 -25.55 -11.98
C ALA A 392 18.37 -24.46 -12.35
N SER A 393 19.50 -24.43 -11.64
CA SER A 393 20.58 -23.46 -11.86
C SER A 393 21.25 -23.56 -13.24
N ASP A 394 21.16 -24.72 -13.89
CA ASP A 394 21.65 -24.95 -15.25
C ASP A 394 20.60 -24.61 -16.34
N GLY A 395 19.42 -24.10 -15.94
CA GLY A 395 18.31 -23.77 -16.81
C GLY A 395 17.37 -24.94 -17.13
N THR A 396 17.63 -26.13 -16.62
CA THR A 396 16.75 -27.29 -16.81
C THR A 396 15.39 -27.03 -16.14
N VAL A 397 14.31 -27.36 -16.85
CA VAL A 397 12.94 -27.24 -16.33
C VAL A 397 12.50 -28.55 -15.71
N HIS A 398 12.13 -28.54 -14.44
CA HIS A 398 11.55 -29.74 -13.80
C HIS A 398 10.15 -30.01 -14.30
N ALA A 399 9.90 -31.23 -14.81
CA ALA A 399 8.59 -31.62 -15.35
C ALA A 399 7.50 -31.63 -14.25
N ASP A 400 7.86 -32.07 -13.04
CA ASP A 400 6.93 -32.42 -11.97
C ASP A 400 7.00 -31.51 -10.74
N VAL A 401 7.74 -30.40 -10.83
CA VAL A 401 7.87 -29.44 -9.71
C VAL A 401 7.27 -28.10 -10.11
N PHE A 402 6.25 -27.69 -9.37
CA PHE A 402 5.50 -26.44 -9.58
C PHE A 402 5.68 -25.52 -8.40
N VAL A 403 5.79 -24.23 -8.66
CA VAL A 403 5.90 -23.19 -7.63
C VAL A 403 4.59 -22.43 -7.53
N LEU A 404 4.07 -22.28 -6.31
CA LEU A 404 2.84 -21.55 -6.02
C LEU A 404 3.05 -20.58 -4.83
N GLY A 405 2.28 -19.51 -4.78
CA GLY A 405 2.26 -18.58 -3.66
C GLY A 405 3.43 -17.62 -3.64
N LEU A 406 3.96 -17.31 -2.45
CA LEU A 406 4.94 -16.22 -2.24
C LEU A 406 6.22 -16.36 -3.06
N GLN A 407 6.66 -17.58 -3.33
CA GLN A 407 7.87 -17.83 -4.12
C GLN A 407 7.73 -17.47 -5.62
N LEU A 408 6.52 -17.10 -6.07
CA LEU A 408 6.27 -16.52 -7.39
C LEU A 408 6.44 -15.00 -7.46
N SER A 409 6.79 -14.32 -6.37
CA SER A 409 6.88 -12.85 -6.33
C SER A 409 7.89 -12.26 -7.34
N GLY A 410 8.81 -13.05 -7.86
CA GLY A 410 9.66 -12.69 -9.00
C GLY A 410 8.90 -12.47 -10.30
N VAL A 411 7.80 -13.16 -10.52
CA VAL A 411 7.00 -13.10 -11.75
C VAL A 411 5.57 -12.57 -11.54
N GLN A 412 5.10 -12.55 -10.29
CA GLN A 412 3.77 -12.03 -9.93
C GLN A 412 3.87 -10.94 -8.88
N TRP A 413 2.94 -10.00 -8.89
CA TRP A 413 2.76 -9.01 -7.84
C TRP A 413 1.54 -9.37 -6.97
N GLY A 414 1.71 -9.36 -5.63
CA GLY A 414 0.61 -9.61 -4.69
C GLY A 414 0.23 -11.08 -4.56
N THR A 415 1.22 -11.94 -4.39
CA THR A 415 1.08 -13.39 -4.21
C THR A 415 0.53 -13.81 -2.83
N ALA A 416 0.43 -12.88 -1.87
CA ALA A 416 -0.04 -13.12 -0.49
C ALA A 416 -1.53 -12.77 -0.28
N ILE A 417 -2.34 -12.70 -1.34
CA ILE A 417 -3.77 -12.36 -1.25
C ILE A 417 -4.58 -13.64 -1.03
N ALA A 418 -5.48 -13.62 -0.04
CA ALA A 418 -6.42 -14.71 0.18
C ALA A 418 -7.27 -14.96 -1.07
N ALA A 419 -7.33 -16.22 -1.49
CA ALA A 419 -8.10 -16.63 -2.65
C ALA A 419 -9.60 -16.50 -2.39
N GLU A 420 -10.34 -16.07 -3.41
CA GLU A 420 -11.81 -15.97 -3.38
C GLU A 420 -12.40 -16.73 -4.56
N ALA A 421 -13.21 -17.75 -4.26
CA ALA A 421 -13.90 -18.53 -5.27
C ALA A 421 -14.91 -17.66 -6.05
N GLY A 422 -14.90 -17.78 -7.37
CA GLY A 422 -15.79 -17.02 -8.25
C GLY A 422 -15.32 -15.58 -8.53
N ALA A 423 -14.20 -15.12 -7.94
CA ALA A 423 -13.59 -13.85 -8.29
C ALA A 423 -12.83 -13.94 -9.63
N ASP A 424 -12.42 -12.76 -10.15
CA ASP A 424 -11.59 -12.68 -11.36
C ASP A 424 -10.29 -13.48 -11.20
N PRO A 425 -9.98 -14.40 -12.14
CA PRO A 425 -8.71 -15.15 -12.14
C PRO A 425 -7.45 -14.29 -12.20
N ALA A 426 -7.51 -13.08 -12.73
CA ALA A 426 -6.41 -12.11 -12.72
C ALA A 426 -6.32 -11.32 -11.40
N GLY A 427 -7.32 -11.42 -10.53
CA GLY A 427 -7.43 -10.73 -9.25
C GLY A 427 -7.35 -11.69 -8.06
N ARG A 428 -8.41 -11.72 -7.23
CA ARG A 428 -8.45 -12.51 -5.98
C ARG A 428 -8.56 -14.02 -6.19
N ALA A 429 -8.88 -14.50 -7.39
CA ALA A 429 -8.84 -15.91 -7.73
C ALA A 429 -7.54 -16.36 -8.40
N LEU A 430 -6.53 -15.49 -8.54
CA LEU A 430 -5.25 -15.79 -9.20
C LEU A 430 -4.58 -17.07 -8.63
N PHE A 431 -4.51 -17.17 -7.31
CA PHE A 431 -3.92 -18.33 -6.65
C PHE A 431 -4.66 -19.63 -6.97
N LEU A 432 -5.98 -19.61 -7.04
CA LEU A 432 -6.80 -20.78 -7.44
C LEU A 432 -6.56 -21.15 -8.91
N ALA A 433 -6.46 -20.14 -9.80
CA ALA A 433 -6.17 -20.38 -11.20
C ALA A 433 -4.76 -20.96 -11.42
N ASP A 434 -3.79 -20.54 -10.61
CA ASP A 434 -2.42 -21.10 -10.65
C ASP A 434 -2.40 -22.54 -10.15
N ALA A 435 -3.12 -22.83 -9.06
CA ALA A 435 -3.24 -24.19 -8.53
C ALA A 435 -3.96 -25.13 -9.51
N ASP A 436 -5.03 -24.66 -10.16
CA ASP A 436 -5.75 -25.42 -11.19
C ASP A 436 -4.85 -25.73 -12.40
N ALA A 437 -4.08 -24.75 -12.88
CA ALA A 437 -3.14 -24.93 -13.98
C ALA A 437 -2.03 -25.95 -13.64
N ALA A 438 -1.51 -25.91 -12.40
CA ALA A 438 -0.54 -26.88 -11.94
C ALA A 438 -1.15 -28.30 -11.85
N ALA A 439 -2.35 -28.43 -11.27
CA ALA A 439 -3.07 -29.68 -11.18
C ALA A 439 -3.39 -30.29 -12.58
N ALA A 440 -3.86 -29.43 -13.50
CA ALA A 440 -4.11 -29.87 -14.90
C ALA A 440 -2.83 -30.35 -15.58
N ALA A 441 -1.69 -29.72 -15.36
CA ALA A 441 -0.40 -30.13 -15.89
C ALA A 441 0.08 -31.47 -15.31
N VAL A 442 -0.17 -31.73 -14.03
CA VAL A 442 0.10 -33.04 -13.40
C VAL A 442 -0.76 -34.15 -14.00
N LEU A 443 -2.05 -33.87 -14.27
CA LEU A 443 -2.98 -34.83 -14.82
C LEU A 443 -2.75 -35.12 -16.30
N ALA A 444 -2.12 -34.22 -17.03
CA ALA A 444 -1.81 -34.38 -18.45
C ALA A 444 -0.54 -35.19 -18.72
N GLY A 445 0.23 -35.56 -17.68
CA GLY A 445 1.41 -36.41 -17.72
C GLY A 445 2.66 -35.74 -18.11
#